data_78872153d41ce36518062d4a2ef0d7d2
#
_entry.id   78872153d41ce36518062d4a2ef0d7d2
#
_cell.length_a   1.000
_cell.length_b   1.000
_cell.length_c   1.000
_cell.angle_alpha   90.00
_cell.angle_beta   90.00
_cell.angle_gamma   90.00
#
_symmetry.space_group_name_H-M   'P 1'
#
loop_
_entity.id
_entity.type
_entity.pdbx_description
1 polymer ?
#
loop_
_entity_poly.entity_id
_entity_poly.type
_entity_poly.pdbx_seq_one_letter_code
_entity_poly.pdbx_strand_id
1 'polypeptide(L)'
;TVLIASNIHYRHILAGLLLIITSLYSISSVGWSITAGADSPVQSNMKGVMPAFLTAEADTKTLVLREVGAENAKSIQYYISRGEDISLGEPDVAPGQVRAIEIAAQELIDGSGISSSQVFSSYGIKYVFVKNPFSRNVIRTIDGLGGFARTSATSAGVVWKVTGVTGRIIFTAKDGTRSVLEAGEVGARTTVNGPGSITLTETFDRSWQILQNGYRLDRAKDEQSLPQFQVKEAGEISLLHDGTIRRAWLSLQLIAWTLAIILAAPAGRRKREISEKELA
;
A
#
# COMPACT_ATOMS: atom_id res chain seq x y z
N THR A 1 -17.91 30.77 45.21
CA THR A 1 -19.03 30.58 44.27
C THR A 1 -18.62 30.99 42.82
N VAL A 2 -17.85 32.06 42.68
CA VAL A 2 -17.41 32.60 41.35
C VAL A 2 -16.45 31.66 40.63
N LEU A 3 -15.53 30.99 41.32
CA LEU A 3 -14.56 30.06 40.73
C LEU A 3 -15.21 28.78 40.17
N ILE A 4 -16.31 28.31 40.73
CA ILE A 4 -17.03 27.13 40.25
C ILE A 4 -17.83 27.46 38.99
N ALA A 5 -18.40 28.65 38.89
CA ALA A 5 -19.14 29.11 37.72
C ALA A 5 -18.20 29.33 36.52
N SER A 6 -16.99 29.86 36.73
CA SER A 6 -15.99 30.01 35.69
C SER A 6 -15.52 28.66 35.08
N ASN A 7 -15.35 27.64 35.93
CA ASN A 7 -14.94 26.30 35.47
C ASN A 7 -15.99 25.61 34.58
N ILE A 8 -17.29 25.85 34.85
CA ILE A 8 -18.37 25.30 34.00
C ILE A 8 -18.36 25.97 32.61
N HIS A 9 -18.13 27.26 32.56
CA HIS A 9 -18.09 28.04 31.32
C HIS A 9 -16.90 27.59 30.44
N TYR A 10 -15.73 27.42 31.03
CA TYR A 10 -14.54 26.92 30.31
C TYR A 10 -14.74 25.50 29.75
N ARG A 11 -15.42 24.63 30.49
CA ARG A 11 -15.73 23.25 29.98
C ARG A 11 -16.60 23.27 28.74
N HIS A 12 -17.64 24.12 28.71
CA HIS A 12 -18.49 24.22 27.52
C HIS A 12 -17.78 24.84 26.32
N ILE A 13 -16.93 25.84 26.56
CA ILE A 13 -16.11 26.45 25.52
C ILE A 13 -15.12 25.43 24.97
N LEU A 14 -14.43 24.68 25.83
CA LEU A 14 -13.46 23.67 25.44
C LEU A 14 -14.12 22.51 24.65
N ALA A 15 -15.28 22.04 25.13
CA ALA A 15 -16.07 21.02 24.43
C ALA A 15 -16.56 21.51 23.07
N GLY A 16 -17.02 22.75 22.98
CA GLY A 16 -17.43 23.39 21.72
C GLY A 16 -16.27 23.51 20.75
N LEU A 17 -15.11 23.91 21.20
CA LEU A 17 -13.91 24.06 20.40
C LEU A 17 -13.39 22.69 19.86
N LEU A 18 -13.41 21.65 20.71
CA LEU A 18 -13.11 20.29 20.32
C LEU A 18 -14.10 19.75 19.27
N LEU A 19 -15.38 20.02 19.46
CA LEU A 19 -16.45 19.61 18.54
C LEU A 19 -16.31 20.33 17.19
N ILE A 20 -15.95 21.61 17.18
CA ILE A 20 -15.67 22.37 15.95
C ILE A 20 -14.45 21.79 15.23
N ILE A 21 -13.35 21.51 15.93
CA ILE A 21 -12.13 20.97 15.33
C ILE A 21 -12.39 19.60 14.70
N THR A 22 -13.08 18.70 15.42
CA THR A 22 -13.38 17.36 14.89
C THR A 22 -14.36 17.41 13.73
N SER A 23 -15.36 18.31 13.78
CA SER A 23 -16.31 18.51 12.69
C SER A 23 -15.66 19.11 11.44
N LEU A 24 -14.79 20.12 11.62
CA LEU A 24 -14.02 20.71 10.51
C LEU A 24 -13.13 19.70 9.81
N TYR A 25 -12.44 18.84 10.57
CA TYR A 25 -11.63 17.77 9.99
C TYR A 25 -12.49 16.78 9.19
N SER A 26 -13.62 16.35 9.74
CA SER A 26 -14.53 15.43 9.06
C SER A 26 -15.14 16.04 7.79
N ILE A 27 -15.57 17.28 7.86
CA ILE A 27 -16.17 18.01 6.73
C ILE A 27 -15.11 18.26 5.65
N SER A 28 -13.89 18.66 6.03
CA SER A 28 -12.82 18.88 5.06
C SER A 28 -12.38 17.56 4.40
N SER A 29 -12.34 16.45 5.12
CA SER A 29 -12.04 15.12 4.59
C SER A 29 -13.10 14.66 3.58
N VAL A 30 -14.39 14.83 3.92
CA VAL A 30 -15.49 14.51 3.00
C VAL A 30 -15.50 15.46 1.79
N GLY A 31 -15.30 16.75 2.01
CA GLY A 31 -15.19 17.75 0.94
C GLY A 31 -14.03 17.44 -0.02
N TRP A 32 -12.88 17.08 0.52
CA TRP A 32 -11.74 16.66 -0.28
C TRP A 32 -12.02 15.36 -1.04
N SER A 33 -12.67 14.38 -0.42
CA SER A 33 -13.05 13.12 -1.09
C SER A 33 -14.04 13.35 -2.24
N ILE A 34 -14.97 14.29 -2.09
CA ILE A 34 -15.94 14.62 -3.14
C ILE A 34 -15.26 15.37 -4.29
N THR A 35 -14.41 16.35 -4.00
CA THR A 35 -13.76 17.18 -5.03
C THR A 35 -12.60 16.45 -5.71
N ALA A 36 -11.70 15.83 -4.94
CA ALA A 36 -10.58 15.07 -5.48
C ALA A 36 -11.02 13.72 -6.07
N GLY A 37 -12.11 13.12 -5.55
CA GLY A 37 -12.66 11.88 -6.05
C GLY A 37 -13.33 12.02 -7.41
N ALA A 38 -13.88 13.20 -7.75
CA ALA A 38 -14.46 13.45 -9.07
C ALA A 38 -13.40 13.45 -10.20
N ASP A 39 -12.19 13.94 -9.89
CA ASP A 39 -11.06 13.98 -10.81
C ASP A 39 -10.09 12.81 -10.61
N SER A 40 -10.44 11.86 -9.74
CA SER A 40 -9.62 10.68 -9.48
C SER A 40 -9.46 9.87 -10.76
N PRO A 41 -8.22 9.49 -11.15
CA PRO A 41 -7.99 8.57 -12.25
C PRO A 41 -8.57 7.18 -11.97
N VAL A 42 -8.94 6.90 -10.73
CA VAL A 42 -9.61 5.68 -10.31
C VAL A 42 -11.13 5.86 -10.47
N GLN A 43 -11.62 5.73 -11.68
CA GLN A 43 -13.05 5.65 -11.92
C GLN A 43 -13.53 4.20 -11.76
N SER A 44 -14.49 3.97 -10.85
CA SER A 44 -15.08 2.66 -10.54
C SER A 44 -15.79 1.97 -11.73
N ASN A 45 -15.93 2.64 -12.86
CA ASN A 45 -16.50 2.10 -14.09
C ASN A 45 -15.57 1.12 -14.84
N MET A 46 -14.34 0.96 -14.40
CA MET A 46 -13.43 0.00 -14.98
C MET A 46 -13.58 -1.38 -14.33
N LYS A 47 -14.71 -2.01 -14.52
CA LYS A 47 -14.88 -3.47 -14.35
C LYS A 47 -14.14 -4.22 -15.47
N GLY A 48 -12.86 -4.04 -15.58
CA GLY A 48 -12.01 -4.93 -16.34
C GLY A 48 -11.65 -6.08 -15.44
N VAL A 49 -12.32 -7.18 -15.62
CA VAL A 49 -12.03 -8.41 -14.89
C VAL A 49 -10.60 -8.81 -15.20
N MET A 50 -9.71 -8.75 -14.22
CA MET A 50 -8.38 -9.36 -14.32
C MET A 50 -8.56 -10.87 -14.52
N PRO A 51 -7.74 -11.52 -15.35
CA PRO A 51 -7.77 -12.97 -15.44
C PRO A 51 -7.59 -13.63 -14.07
N ALA A 52 -8.47 -14.58 -13.73
CA ALA A 52 -8.54 -15.17 -12.39
C ALA A 52 -7.20 -15.73 -11.85
N PHE A 53 -6.33 -16.22 -12.72
CA PHE A 53 -5.01 -16.71 -12.29
C PHE A 53 -4.07 -15.60 -11.81
N LEU A 54 -4.27 -14.34 -12.23
CA LEU A 54 -3.50 -13.21 -11.74
C LEU A 54 -3.94 -12.82 -10.32
N THR A 55 -5.21 -13.07 -9.99
CA THR A 55 -5.77 -12.76 -8.68
C THR A 55 -5.54 -13.88 -7.65
N ALA A 56 -5.30 -15.10 -8.13
CA ALA A 56 -5.10 -16.27 -7.27
C ALA A 56 -3.77 -16.25 -6.48
N GLU A 57 -2.78 -15.51 -6.98
CA GLU A 57 -1.46 -15.41 -6.37
C GLU A 57 -1.30 -14.07 -5.64
N ALA A 58 -1.73 -13.99 -4.39
CA ALA A 58 -1.72 -12.76 -3.58
C ALA A 58 -0.32 -12.11 -3.41
N ASP A 59 0.76 -12.88 -3.60
CA ASP A 59 2.13 -12.40 -3.44
C ASP A 59 2.76 -11.87 -4.72
N THR A 60 2.06 -11.96 -5.86
CA THR A 60 2.61 -11.58 -7.14
C THR A 60 2.14 -10.21 -7.59
N LYS A 61 3.07 -9.43 -8.12
CA LYS A 61 2.78 -8.14 -8.74
C LYS A 61 2.54 -8.31 -10.22
N THR A 62 1.56 -7.58 -10.72
CA THR A 62 1.23 -7.48 -12.15
C THR A 62 1.35 -6.04 -12.61
N LEU A 63 2.17 -5.79 -13.61
CA LEU A 63 2.19 -4.51 -14.33
C LEU A 63 1.02 -4.50 -15.31
N VAL A 64 0.08 -3.60 -15.11
CA VAL A 64 -1.10 -3.43 -15.98
C VAL A 64 -0.88 -2.25 -16.90
N LEU A 65 -0.96 -2.49 -18.21
CA LEU A 65 -0.90 -1.46 -19.25
C LEU A 65 -2.30 -1.23 -19.82
N ARG A 66 -2.69 0.03 -19.97
CA ARG A 66 -3.96 0.42 -20.58
C ARG A 66 -3.78 1.62 -21.51
N GLU A 67 -4.54 1.65 -22.59
CA GLU A 67 -4.69 2.86 -23.40
C GLU A 67 -5.80 3.75 -22.78
N VAL A 68 -5.50 5.04 -22.65
CA VAL A 68 -6.43 6.05 -22.12
C VAL A 68 -6.44 7.24 -23.08
N GLY A 69 -7.60 7.81 -23.31
CA GLY A 69 -7.76 9.00 -24.14
C GLY A 69 -8.70 8.79 -25.31
N ALA A 70 -8.98 9.87 -26.04
CA ALA A 70 -9.78 9.86 -27.25
C ALA A 70 -8.97 9.25 -28.43
N GLU A 71 -9.66 8.82 -29.46
CA GLU A 71 -9.09 8.07 -30.59
C GLU A 71 -7.87 8.75 -31.25
N ASN A 72 -7.80 10.09 -31.19
CA ASN A 72 -6.73 10.91 -31.78
C ASN A 72 -5.62 11.31 -30.79
N ALA A 73 -5.75 10.99 -29.49
CA ALA A 73 -4.80 11.37 -28.43
C ALA A 73 -4.70 10.25 -27.37
N LYS A 74 -4.34 9.05 -27.82
CA LYS A 74 -4.16 7.90 -26.92
C LYS A 74 -2.85 8.00 -26.19
N SER A 75 -2.88 7.89 -24.87
CA SER A 75 -1.73 7.71 -24.01
C SER A 75 -1.76 6.33 -23.36
N ILE A 76 -0.59 5.77 -23.12
CA ILE A 76 -0.47 4.51 -22.41
C ILE A 76 -0.18 4.84 -20.94
N GLN A 77 -1.00 4.33 -20.08
CA GLN A 77 -0.82 4.41 -18.64
C GLN A 77 -0.51 3.03 -18.08
N TYR A 78 0.28 2.99 -17.04
CA TYR A 78 0.55 1.76 -16.30
C TYR A 78 0.28 1.95 -14.82
N TYR A 79 -0.02 0.86 -14.16
CA TYR A 79 -0.07 0.74 -12.72
C TYR A 79 0.34 -0.68 -12.31
N ILE A 80 0.71 -0.85 -11.05
CA ILE A 80 1.07 -2.15 -10.50
C ILE A 80 0.00 -2.59 -9.51
N SER A 81 -0.53 -3.76 -9.75
CA SER A 81 -1.54 -4.40 -8.92
C SER A 81 -0.96 -5.64 -8.24
N ARG A 82 -1.48 -5.98 -7.08
CA ARG A 82 -1.20 -7.25 -6.40
C ARG A 82 -2.53 -7.98 -6.19
N GLY A 83 -2.65 -9.18 -6.79
CA GLY A 83 -3.90 -9.91 -6.76
C GLY A 83 -4.97 -9.23 -7.60
N GLU A 84 -6.01 -8.71 -6.96
CA GLU A 84 -7.13 -8.06 -7.63
C GLU A 84 -6.75 -6.69 -8.22
N ASP A 85 -7.64 -6.16 -9.05
CA ASP A 85 -7.51 -4.80 -9.56
C ASP A 85 -7.60 -3.80 -8.39
N ILE A 86 -6.88 -2.68 -8.51
CA ILE A 86 -6.83 -1.67 -7.43
C ILE A 86 -8.24 -1.18 -7.13
N SER A 87 -8.66 -1.34 -5.87
CA SER A 87 -9.91 -0.80 -5.35
C SER A 87 -9.73 0.61 -4.82
N LEU A 88 -10.84 1.33 -4.68
CA LEU A 88 -10.84 2.70 -4.19
C LEU A 88 -10.24 2.75 -2.77
N GLY A 89 -9.16 3.52 -2.62
CA GLY A 89 -8.47 3.68 -1.32
C GLY A 89 -7.33 2.71 -1.06
N GLU A 90 -7.07 1.76 -1.95
CA GLU A 90 -5.86 0.96 -1.89
C GLU A 90 -4.67 1.74 -2.46
N PRO A 91 -3.54 1.77 -1.75
CA PRO A 91 -2.33 2.38 -2.29
C PRO A 91 -1.82 1.56 -3.47
N ASP A 92 -1.34 2.25 -4.51
CA ASP A 92 -0.57 1.61 -5.56
C ASP A 92 0.58 0.81 -4.94
N VAL A 93 0.75 -0.41 -5.39
CA VAL A 93 1.80 -1.32 -4.90
C VAL A 93 3.19 -0.87 -5.37
N ALA A 94 3.27 0.02 -6.34
CA ALA A 94 4.48 0.74 -6.68
C ALA A 94 4.46 2.12 -6.04
N PRO A 95 5.57 2.55 -5.43
CA PRO A 95 5.73 3.94 -5.11
C PRO A 95 5.71 4.73 -6.42
N GLY A 96 4.95 5.81 -6.47
CA GLY A 96 4.84 6.68 -7.64
C GLY A 96 6.14 7.36 -8.11
N GLN A 97 7.29 6.83 -7.70
CA GLN A 97 8.61 7.39 -7.97
C GLN A 97 9.66 6.33 -8.38
N VAL A 98 9.28 5.10 -8.70
CA VAL A 98 10.27 4.12 -9.16
C VAL A 98 10.57 4.35 -10.64
N ARG A 99 11.41 5.35 -10.90
CA ARG A 99 11.86 5.74 -12.24
C ARG A 99 12.37 4.55 -13.07
N ALA A 100 12.95 3.55 -12.44
CA ALA A 100 13.42 2.35 -13.13
C ALA A 100 12.26 1.55 -13.76
N ILE A 101 11.14 1.41 -13.04
CA ILE A 101 9.95 0.72 -13.57
C ILE A 101 9.31 1.55 -14.68
N GLU A 102 9.25 2.88 -14.51
CA GLU A 102 8.71 3.80 -15.50
C GLU A 102 9.49 3.71 -16.82
N ILE A 103 10.82 3.79 -16.74
CA ILE A 103 11.69 3.64 -17.91
C ILE A 103 11.49 2.26 -18.54
N ALA A 104 11.51 1.19 -17.76
CA ALA A 104 11.34 -0.17 -18.25
C ALA A 104 9.97 -0.40 -18.91
N ALA A 105 8.91 0.22 -18.37
CA ALA A 105 7.57 0.17 -18.96
C ALA A 105 7.51 0.92 -20.30
N GLN A 106 8.16 2.08 -20.38
CA GLN A 106 8.25 2.84 -21.63
C GLN A 106 9.05 2.08 -22.68
N GLU A 107 10.23 1.55 -22.32
CA GLU A 107 11.06 0.73 -23.21
C GLU A 107 10.34 -0.53 -23.69
N LEU A 108 9.51 -1.14 -22.83
CA LEU A 108 8.67 -2.27 -23.19
C LEU A 108 7.67 -1.91 -24.30
N ILE A 109 7.06 -0.73 -24.21
CA ILE A 109 6.08 -0.22 -25.17
C ILE A 109 6.75 0.14 -26.49
N ASP A 110 7.92 0.77 -26.42
CA ASP A 110 8.68 1.25 -27.57
C ASP A 110 9.46 0.13 -28.27
N GLY A 111 9.58 -1.05 -27.65
CA GLY A 111 10.29 -2.20 -28.20
C GLY A 111 11.81 -2.18 -28.01
N SER A 112 12.32 -1.23 -27.23
CA SER A 112 13.74 -1.15 -26.86
C SER A 112 14.07 -1.89 -25.55
N GLY A 113 13.08 -2.55 -24.94
CA GLY A 113 13.12 -3.08 -23.58
C GLY A 113 13.85 -4.41 -23.40
N ILE A 114 15.08 -4.56 -23.93
CA ILE A 114 15.89 -5.78 -23.78
C ILE A 114 16.11 -6.13 -22.30
N SER A 115 16.27 -5.14 -21.45
CA SER A 115 16.49 -5.31 -20.00
C SER A 115 15.24 -5.18 -19.15
N SER A 116 14.10 -4.83 -19.73
CA SER A 116 12.86 -4.57 -18.98
C SER A 116 12.41 -5.76 -18.14
N SER A 117 12.59 -7.00 -18.62
CA SER A 117 12.25 -8.21 -17.86
C SER A 117 13.11 -8.37 -16.59
N GLN A 118 14.39 -7.99 -16.65
CA GLN A 118 15.28 -8.02 -15.47
C GLN A 118 14.87 -6.97 -14.45
N VAL A 119 14.54 -5.76 -14.90
CA VAL A 119 14.03 -4.71 -14.03
C VAL A 119 12.75 -5.17 -13.37
N PHE A 120 11.76 -5.64 -14.14
CA PHE A 120 10.49 -6.10 -13.58
C PHE A 120 10.67 -7.24 -12.57
N SER A 121 11.52 -8.24 -12.90
CA SER A 121 11.77 -9.34 -11.97
C SER A 121 12.45 -8.86 -10.67
N SER A 122 13.35 -7.88 -10.74
CA SER A 122 14.00 -7.33 -9.55
C SER A 122 13.02 -6.62 -8.60
N TYR A 123 11.94 -6.04 -9.13
CA TYR A 123 10.86 -5.43 -8.37
C TYR A 123 9.72 -6.41 -8.03
N GLY A 124 9.89 -7.70 -8.31
CA GLY A 124 8.91 -8.73 -7.99
C GLY A 124 7.69 -8.73 -8.92
N ILE A 125 7.75 -8.04 -10.06
CA ILE A 125 6.68 -8.05 -11.07
C ILE A 125 6.78 -9.35 -11.86
N LYS A 126 5.77 -10.22 -11.68
CA LYS A 126 5.71 -11.55 -12.30
C LYS A 126 4.97 -11.55 -13.62
N TYR A 127 4.00 -10.67 -13.77
CA TYR A 127 3.16 -10.61 -14.95
C TYR A 127 3.09 -9.20 -15.53
N VAL A 128 2.96 -9.13 -16.85
CA VAL A 128 2.57 -7.93 -17.59
C VAL A 128 1.20 -8.23 -18.21
N PHE A 129 0.22 -7.42 -17.90
CA PHE A 129 -1.14 -7.52 -18.41
C PHE A 129 -1.47 -6.30 -19.27
N VAL A 130 -1.70 -6.51 -20.55
CA VAL A 130 -2.16 -5.48 -21.49
C VAL A 130 -3.66 -5.60 -21.62
N LYS A 131 -4.39 -4.62 -21.07
CA LYS A 131 -5.85 -4.61 -20.99
C LYS A 131 -6.48 -4.10 -22.29
N ASN A 132 -7.44 -4.83 -22.83
CA ASN A 132 -8.19 -4.40 -24.01
C ASN A 132 -9.15 -3.22 -23.70
N PRO A 133 -9.40 -2.29 -24.65
CA PRO A 133 -8.80 -2.24 -26.00
C PRO A 133 -7.36 -1.73 -25.99
N PHE A 134 -6.48 -2.33 -26.78
CA PHE A 134 -5.07 -1.95 -26.87
C PHE A 134 -4.51 -2.12 -28.28
N SER A 135 -3.47 -1.35 -28.60
CA SER A 135 -2.79 -1.40 -29.91
C SER A 135 -2.18 -2.76 -30.18
N ARG A 136 -2.50 -3.37 -31.33
CA ARG A 136 -1.89 -4.63 -31.79
C ARG A 136 -0.39 -4.53 -32.00
N ASN A 137 0.12 -3.34 -32.29
CA ASN A 137 1.56 -3.15 -32.50
C ASN A 137 2.32 -3.37 -31.19
N VAL A 138 1.84 -2.81 -30.06
CA VAL A 138 2.49 -3.00 -28.76
C VAL A 138 2.44 -4.47 -28.34
N ILE A 139 1.32 -5.17 -28.61
CA ILE A 139 1.24 -6.62 -28.34
C ILE A 139 2.31 -7.38 -29.10
N ARG A 140 2.50 -7.09 -30.40
CA ARG A 140 3.56 -7.73 -31.23
C ARG A 140 4.97 -7.35 -30.76
N THR A 141 5.14 -6.10 -30.33
CA THR A 141 6.41 -5.64 -29.77
C THR A 141 6.78 -6.45 -28.53
N ILE A 142 5.87 -6.61 -27.58
CA ILE A 142 6.12 -7.41 -26.37
C ILE A 142 6.36 -8.89 -26.72
N ASP A 143 5.61 -9.45 -27.68
CA ASP A 143 5.83 -10.84 -28.16
C ASP A 143 7.23 -11.05 -28.74
N GLY A 144 7.81 -10.01 -29.33
CA GLY A 144 9.16 -10.05 -29.91
C GLY A 144 10.29 -9.83 -28.91
N LEU A 145 10.00 -9.35 -27.71
CA LEU A 145 11.02 -9.07 -26.70
C LEU A 145 11.39 -10.34 -25.91
N GLY A 146 12.68 -10.50 -25.67
CA GLY A 146 13.18 -11.55 -24.79
C GLY A 146 12.77 -11.32 -23.32
N GLY A 147 12.60 -12.42 -22.60
CA GLY A 147 12.26 -12.34 -21.16
C GLY A 147 10.77 -12.22 -20.84
N PHE A 148 9.90 -12.34 -21.86
CA PHE A 148 8.44 -12.33 -21.70
C PHE A 148 7.84 -13.56 -22.38
N ALA A 149 7.15 -14.39 -21.61
CA ALA A 149 6.46 -15.57 -22.14
C ALA A 149 4.95 -15.33 -22.13
N ARG A 150 4.33 -15.30 -23.30
CA ARG A 150 2.87 -15.15 -23.40
C ARG A 150 2.16 -16.30 -22.72
N THR A 151 1.32 -15.98 -21.75
CA THR A 151 0.63 -16.98 -20.91
C THR A 151 -0.84 -17.09 -21.28
N SER A 152 -1.49 -15.96 -21.59
CA SER A 152 -2.92 -15.91 -21.88
C SER A 152 -3.25 -14.80 -22.87
N ALA A 153 -4.29 -15.03 -23.68
CA ALA A 153 -4.91 -14.02 -24.52
C ALA A 153 -6.44 -14.24 -24.47
N THR A 154 -7.15 -13.27 -23.96
CA THR A 154 -8.61 -13.30 -23.78
C THR A 154 -9.24 -12.02 -24.30
N SER A 155 -10.56 -11.94 -24.27
CA SER A 155 -11.27 -10.68 -24.56
C SER A 155 -10.91 -9.55 -23.60
N ALA A 156 -10.47 -9.87 -22.35
CA ALA A 156 -10.04 -8.90 -21.37
C ALA A 156 -8.66 -8.30 -21.69
N GLY A 157 -7.78 -9.05 -22.38
CA GLY A 157 -6.44 -8.61 -22.74
C GLY A 157 -5.47 -9.76 -22.91
N VAL A 158 -4.17 -9.41 -22.92
CA VAL A 158 -3.07 -10.35 -23.10
C VAL A 158 -2.14 -10.29 -21.90
N VAL A 159 -1.69 -11.46 -21.45
CA VAL A 159 -0.80 -11.60 -20.30
C VAL A 159 0.49 -12.27 -20.70
N TRP A 160 1.60 -11.70 -20.24
CA TRP A 160 2.92 -12.31 -20.32
C TRP A 160 3.46 -12.56 -18.91
N LYS A 161 4.13 -13.67 -18.76
CA LYS A 161 4.94 -13.97 -17.59
C LYS A 161 6.34 -13.44 -17.80
N VAL A 162 6.85 -12.70 -16.82
CA VAL A 162 8.23 -12.19 -16.78
C VAL A 162 9.15 -13.34 -16.39
N THR A 163 10.22 -13.55 -17.16
CA THR A 163 11.24 -14.55 -16.81
C THR A 163 12.15 -14.01 -15.70
N GLY A 164 12.49 -14.89 -14.77
CA GLY A 164 13.35 -14.56 -13.63
C GLY A 164 12.73 -14.97 -12.30
N VAL A 165 13.48 -14.69 -11.23
CA VAL A 165 13.02 -14.96 -9.85
C VAL A 165 12.18 -13.79 -9.40
N THR A 166 10.88 -14.00 -9.32
CA THR A 166 9.90 -12.97 -8.97
C THR A 166 9.14 -13.39 -7.72
N GLY A 167 9.08 -12.52 -6.73
CA GLY A 167 8.37 -12.75 -5.48
C GLY A 167 8.50 -11.55 -4.57
N ARG A 168 7.80 -11.58 -3.45
CA ARG A 168 7.82 -10.49 -2.46
C ARG A 168 9.13 -10.43 -1.69
N ILE A 169 9.66 -11.60 -1.34
CA ILE A 169 10.92 -11.75 -0.63
C ILE A 169 11.84 -12.61 -1.50
N ILE A 170 12.99 -12.06 -1.87
CA ILE A 170 13.98 -12.77 -2.67
C ILE A 170 15.23 -12.95 -1.81
N PHE A 171 15.60 -14.19 -1.59
CA PHE A 171 16.87 -14.55 -0.97
C PHE A 171 17.93 -14.77 -2.05
N THR A 172 19.05 -14.12 -1.90
CA THR A 172 20.24 -14.32 -2.74
C THR A 172 21.36 -14.90 -1.89
N ALA A 173 21.71 -16.15 -2.14
CA ALA A 173 22.79 -16.83 -1.45
C ALA A 173 24.17 -16.24 -1.85
N LYS A 174 25.22 -16.58 -1.13
CA LYS A 174 26.58 -16.08 -1.41
C LYS A 174 27.12 -16.50 -2.79
N ASP A 175 26.66 -17.60 -3.32
CA ASP A 175 26.98 -18.09 -4.66
C ASP A 175 26.22 -17.38 -5.80
N GLY A 176 25.35 -16.43 -5.45
CA GLY A 176 24.50 -15.70 -6.37
C GLY A 176 23.19 -16.39 -6.71
N THR A 177 22.94 -17.60 -6.19
CA THR A 177 21.66 -18.30 -6.40
C THR A 177 20.52 -17.52 -5.76
N ARG A 178 19.47 -17.27 -6.55
CA ARG A 178 18.28 -16.54 -6.10
C ARG A 178 17.11 -17.48 -5.91
N SER A 179 16.40 -17.33 -4.81
CA SER A 179 15.18 -18.08 -4.51
C SER A 179 14.10 -17.17 -3.93
N VAL A 180 12.85 -17.52 -4.18
CA VAL A 180 11.70 -16.83 -3.56
C VAL A 180 11.45 -17.48 -2.21
N LEU A 181 11.27 -16.64 -1.19
CA LEU A 181 10.80 -17.08 0.12
C LEU A 181 9.29 -16.86 0.17
N GLU A 182 8.56 -17.86 0.67
CA GLU A 182 7.11 -17.75 0.85
C GLU A 182 6.74 -16.61 1.78
N ALA A 183 5.80 -15.79 1.38
CA ALA A 183 5.33 -14.65 2.13
C ALA A 183 3.81 -14.57 2.06
N GLY A 184 3.17 -14.24 3.17
CA GLY A 184 1.76 -13.89 3.20
C GLY A 184 1.53 -12.39 2.98
N GLU A 185 0.27 -11.97 2.99
CA GLU A 185 -0.11 -10.58 2.72
C GLU A 185 0.50 -9.57 3.71
N VAL A 186 0.57 -9.91 4.98
CA VAL A 186 0.97 -9.00 6.07
C VAL A 186 2.38 -9.30 6.61
N GLY A 187 2.87 -10.51 6.39
CA GLY A 187 4.15 -10.96 6.92
C GLY A 187 4.58 -12.29 6.33
N ALA A 188 5.73 -12.75 6.73
CA ALA A 188 6.26 -14.05 6.33
C ALA A 188 6.98 -14.71 7.50
N ARG A 189 6.93 -16.03 7.53
CA ARG A 189 7.79 -16.84 8.38
C ARG A 189 8.34 -18.00 7.54
N THR A 190 9.62 -18.01 7.34
CA THR A 190 10.30 -18.94 6.45
C THR A 190 11.70 -19.23 6.97
N THR A 191 12.41 -20.15 6.34
CA THR A 191 13.78 -20.50 6.72
C THR A 191 14.73 -20.28 5.56
N VAL A 192 15.96 -19.88 5.89
CA VAL A 192 17.07 -19.80 4.94
C VAL A 192 18.17 -20.78 5.34
N ASN A 193 18.81 -21.40 4.35
CA ASN A 193 19.77 -22.48 4.56
C ASN A 193 21.22 -22.00 4.74
N GLY A 194 21.46 -20.70 4.71
CA GLY A 194 22.82 -20.17 4.83
C GLY A 194 22.91 -18.65 4.73
N PRO A 195 24.13 -18.13 4.75
CA PRO A 195 24.36 -16.69 4.65
C PRO A 195 24.06 -16.18 3.24
N GLY A 196 23.61 -14.92 3.17
CA GLY A 196 23.25 -14.28 1.91
C GLY A 196 22.62 -12.91 2.15
N SER A 197 21.81 -12.45 1.22
CA SER A 197 21.04 -11.22 1.34
C SER A 197 19.57 -11.45 1.04
N ILE A 198 18.70 -10.79 1.78
CA ILE A 198 17.26 -10.76 1.51
C ILE A 198 16.94 -9.41 0.90
N THR A 199 16.28 -9.43 -0.26
CA THR A 199 15.72 -8.25 -0.91
C THR A 199 14.21 -8.30 -0.78
N LEU A 200 13.62 -7.26 -0.20
CA LEU A 200 12.18 -7.07 -0.15
C LEU A 200 11.76 -6.24 -1.36
N THR A 201 10.92 -6.82 -2.24
CA THR A 201 10.46 -6.15 -3.46
C THR A 201 9.30 -5.18 -3.20
N GLU A 202 9.21 -4.67 -1.98
CA GLU A 202 8.24 -3.67 -1.56
C GLU A 202 8.82 -2.27 -1.69
N THR A 203 7.93 -1.30 -1.64
CA THR A 203 8.27 0.11 -1.45
C THR A 203 9.20 0.28 -0.27
N PHE A 204 10.16 1.21 -0.40
CA PHE A 204 10.93 1.62 0.75
C PHE A 204 10.01 2.18 1.83
N ASP A 205 9.83 1.41 2.91
CA ASP A 205 9.17 1.83 4.13
C ASP A 205 10.03 1.40 5.32
N ARG A 206 10.27 2.33 6.22
CA ARG A 206 11.05 2.08 7.45
C ARG A 206 10.34 1.12 8.40
N SER A 207 9.04 0.94 8.23
CA SER A 207 8.22 0.02 9.03
C SER A 207 8.47 -1.45 8.72
N TRP A 208 9.02 -1.78 7.55
CA TRP A 208 9.40 -3.15 7.24
C TRP A 208 10.64 -3.58 8.01
N GLN A 209 10.51 -4.66 8.75
CA GLN A 209 11.56 -5.27 9.55
C GLN A 209 11.69 -6.75 9.22
N ILE A 210 12.92 -7.22 9.13
CA ILE A 210 13.21 -8.65 9.03
C ILE A 210 13.91 -9.08 10.32
N LEU A 211 13.40 -10.14 10.92
CA LEU A 211 14.01 -10.79 12.07
C LEU A 211 14.63 -12.11 11.62
N GLN A 212 15.82 -12.41 12.09
CA GLN A 212 16.46 -13.72 11.98
C GLN A 212 16.55 -14.32 13.37
N ASN A 213 15.98 -15.50 13.59
CA ASN A 213 15.93 -16.16 14.91
C ASN A 213 15.45 -15.20 16.03
N GLY A 214 14.52 -14.29 15.72
CA GLY A 214 13.99 -13.29 16.65
C GLY A 214 14.81 -12.01 16.77
N TYR A 215 15.97 -11.91 16.16
CA TYR A 215 16.82 -10.70 16.18
C TYR A 215 16.65 -9.92 14.91
N ARG A 216 16.52 -8.57 15.06
CA ARG A 216 16.34 -7.68 13.91
C ARG A 216 17.62 -7.64 13.06
N LEU A 217 17.45 -7.83 11.76
CA LEU A 217 18.51 -7.65 10.79
C LEU A 217 18.70 -6.17 10.46
N ASP A 218 19.95 -5.78 10.27
CA ASP A 218 20.26 -4.44 9.80
C ASP A 218 19.92 -4.30 8.32
N ARG A 219 19.26 -3.19 8.00
CA ARG A 219 18.93 -2.81 6.64
C ARG A 219 20.18 -2.15 6.00
N ALA A 220 20.43 -2.45 4.73
CA ALA A 220 21.40 -1.71 3.94
C ALA A 220 20.97 -0.23 3.83
N LYS A 221 21.95 0.69 3.85
CA LYS A 221 21.70 2.13 3.98
C LYS A 221 21.24 2.82 2.69
N ASP A 222 21.18 2.11 1.58
CA ASP A 222 20.74 2.70 0.32
C ASP A 222 19.23 2.87 0.30
N GLU A 223 18.77 4.09 0.54
CA GLU A 223 17.34 4.46 0.54
C GLU A 223 16.74 4.57 -0.87
N GLN A 224 17.57 4.58 -1.92
CA GLN A 224 17.09 4.65 -3.30
C GLN A 224 16.86 3.28 -3.92
N SER A 225 17.36 2.22 -3.30
CA SER A 225 17.19 0.84 -3.73
C SER A 225 16.09 0.12 -2.93
N LEU A 226 15.74 -1.07 -3.41
CA LEU A 226 14.85 -1.96 -2.67
C LEU A 226 15.45 -2.30 -1.29
N PRO A 227 14.63 -2.43 -0.23
CA PRO A 227 15.11 -2.79 1.10
C PRO A 227 15.92 -4.10 1.08
N GLN A 228 17.16 -4.05 1.45
CA GLN A 228 18.05 -5.22 1.54
C GLN A 228 18.52 -5.45 2.98
N PHE A 229 18.59 -6.72 3.36
CA PHE A 229 18.98 -7.17 4.69
C PHE A 229 20.02 -8.27 4.56
N GLN A 230 21.10 -8.16 5.36
CA GLN A 230 22.18 -9.15 5.34
C GLN A 230 21.88 -10.30 6.30
N VAL A 231 21.90 -11.50 5.77
CA VAL A 231 21.74 -12.75 6.52
C VAL A 231 23.13 -13.34 6.76
N LYS A 232 23.48 -13.58 8.02
CA LYS A 232 24.82 -14.05 8.40
C LYS A 232 24.94 -15.58 8.47
N GLU A 233 23.84 -16.24 8.78
CA GLU A 233 23.80 -17.68 9.00
C GLU A 233 22.45 -18.28 8.55
N ALA A 234 22.33 -19.59 8.58
CA ALA A 234 21.05 -20.27 8.39
C ALA A 234 20.11 -19.99 9.57
N GLY A 235 18.82 -19.95 9.32
CA GLY A 235 17.85 -19.76 10.39
C GLY A 235 16.46 -19.36 9.93
N GLU A 236 15.59 -19.17 10.91
CA GLU A 236 14.23 -18.71 10.69
C GLU A 236 14.22 -17.20 10.38
N ILE A 237 13.52 -16.84 9.32
CA ILE A 237 13.32 -15.45 8.91
C ILE A 237 11.85 -15.10 9.11
N SER A 238 11.61 -14.00 9.80
CA SER A 238 10.27 -13.42 9.96
C SER A 238 10.23 -12.02 9.39
N LEU A 239 9.32 -11.76 8.45
CA LEU A 239 9.00 -10.44 7.94
C LEU A 239 7.86 -9.85 8.76
N LEU A 240 8.04 -8.64 9.26
CA LEU A 240 7.06 -7.91 10.04
C LEU A 240 6.94 -6.48 9.54
N HIS A 241 5.72 -5.97 9.57
CA HIS A 241 5.45 -4.55 9.36
C HIS A 241 5.20 -3.87 10.72
N ASP A 242 6.08 -2.96 11.11
CA ASP A 242 5.99 -2.24 12.39
C ASP A 242 4.91 -1.16 12.34
N GLY A 243 3.77 -1.48 12.90
CA GLY A 243 2.62 -0.56 13.02
C GLY A 243 2.65 0.32 14.28
N THR A 244 3.76 0.46 14.99
CA THR A 244 3.84 1.17 16.28
C THR A 244 3.37 2.62 16.17
N ILE A 245 3.80 3.35 15.16
CA ILE A 245 3.39 4.75 14.93
C ILE A 245 1.88 4.84 14.70
N ARG A 246 1.34 3.96 13.85
CA ARG A 246 -0.10 3.91 13.59
C ARG A 246 -0.90 3.59 14.87
N ARG A 247 -0.42 2.63 15.67
CA ARG A 247 -1.05 2.27 16.96
C ARG A 247 -1.00 3.43 17.94
N ALA A 248 0.12 4.17 18.01
CA ALA A 248 0.25 5.36 18.85
C ALA A 248 -0.76 6.44 18.45
N TRP A 249 -0.92 6.72 17.16
CA TRP A 249 -1.92 7.66 16.65
C TRP A 249 -3.36 7.22 16.96
N LEU A 250 -3.69 5.95 16.76
CA LEU A 250 -5.01 5.41 17.11
C LEU A 250 -5.29 5.51 18.61
N SER A 251 -4.29 5.25 19.46
CA SER A 251 -4.42 5.41 20.90
C SER A 251 -4.64 6.88 21.29
N LEU A 252 -3.93 7.80 20.68
CA LEU A 252 -4.12 9.24 20.89
C LEU A 252 -5.53 9.69 20.49
N GLN A 253 -6.01 9.21 19.34
CA GLN A 253 -7.37 9.48 18.89
C GLN A 253 -8.41 8.93 19.88
N LEU A 254 -8.23 7.69 20.35
CA LEU A 254 -9.12 7.09 21.34
C LEU A 254 -9.18 7.91 22.65
N ILE A 255 -8.02 8.37 23.13
CA ILE A 255 -7.94 9.23 24.32
C ILE A 255 -8.68 10.54 24.05
N ALA A 256 -8.47 11.18 22.91
CA ALA A 256 -9.15 12.43 22.55
C ALA A 256 -10.68 12.25 22.48
N TRP A 257 -11.16 11.16 21.89
CA TRP A 257 -12.58 10.82 21.86
C TRP A 257 -13.15 10.59 23.26
N THR A 258 -12.43 9.84 24.10
CA THR A 258 -12.86 9.58 25.48
C THR A 258 -12.98 10.88 26.27
N LEU A 259 -11.99 11.77 26.16
CA LEU A 259 -12.02 13.09 26.79
C LEU A 259 -13.19 13.94 26.29
N ALA A 260 -13.45 13.93 24.97
CA ALA A 260 -14.57 14.67 24.40
C ALA A 260 -15.92 14.16 24.95
N ILE A 261 -16.09 12.84 25.07
CA ILE A 261 -17.31 12.24 25.64
C ILE A 261 -17.46 12.62 27.12
N ILE A 262 -16.39 12.56 27.93
CA ILE A 262 -16.42 12.93 29.33
C ILE A 262 -16.79 14.43 29.51
N LEU A 263 -16.21 15.28 28.65
CA LEU A 263 -16.50 16.73 28.70
C LEU A 263 -17.91 17.06 28.21
N ALA A 264 -18.44 16.30 27.23
CA ALA A 264 -19.78 16.47 26.71
C ALA A 264 -20.87 15.88 27.63
N ALA A 265 -20.49 14.95 28.50
CA ALA A 265 -21.44 14.33 29.41
C ALA A 265 -22.11 15.42 30.31
N PRO A 266 -23.45 15.49 30.38
CA PRO A 266 -24.12 16.46 31.19
C PRO A 266 -23.70 16.28 32.66
N ALA A 267 -23.15 17.33 33.24
CA ALA A 267 -22.86 17.34 34.66
C ALA A 267 -24.20 17.11 35.38
N GLY A 268 -24.36 15.94 35.97
CA GLY A 268 -25.59 15.57 36.67
C GLY A 268 -25.99 16.70 37.57
N ARG A 269 -27.13 17.32 37.32
CA ARG A 269 -27.74 18.24 38.26
C ARG A 269 -27.98 17.44 39.55
N ARG A 270 -27.12 17.54 40.52
CA ARG A 270 -27.48 17.20 41.89
C ARG A 270 -28.70 18.04 42.21
N LYS A 271 -29.89 17.42 42.22
CA LYS A 271 -31.06 17.99 42.86
C LYS A 271 -30.62 18.34 44.30
N ARG A 272 -30.45 19.62 44.58
CA ARG A 272 -30.47 20.07 45.97
C ARG A 272 -31.87 19.73 46.46
N GLU A 273 -32.01 18.66 47.23
CA GLU A 273 -33.13 18.49 48.13
C GLU A 273 -33.03 19.64 49.08
N ILE A 274 -33.82 20.67 48.80
CA ILE A 274 -34.12 21.72 49.77
C ILE A 274 -34.91 20.98 50.87
N SER A 275 -34.26 20.78 52.00
CA SER A 275 -34.88 20.20 53.17
C SER A 275 -36.02 21.14 53.56
N GLU A 276 -37.27 20.66 53.39
CA GLU A 276 -38.50 21.31 53.95
C GLU A 276 -38.54 21.38 55.50
N LYS A 277 -37.40 21.21 56.13
CA LYS A 277 -37.32 21.23 57.59
C LYS A 277 -37.03 22.59 58.19
N GLU A 278 -37.04 23.68 57.47
CA GLU A 278 -36.87 25.04 58.04
C GLU A 278 -38.14 25.93 57.96
N LEU A 279 -39.31 25.32 57.72
CA LEU A 279 -40.59 26.05 57.76
C LEU A 279 -41.61 25.33 58.64
N ALA A 280 -41.22 25.05 59.89
CA ALA A 280 -42.16 24.68 60.96
C ALA A 280 -41.83 25.44 62.25
#